data_a391524131d9c45130e76579806303af
#
_entry.id   a391524131d9c45130e76579806303af
#
_cell.length_a   1.000
_cell.length_b   1.000
_cell.length_c   1.000
_cell.angle_alpha   90.00
_cell.angle_beta   90.00
_cell.angle_gamma   90.00
#
_symmetry.space_group_name_H-M   'P 1'
#
loop_
_entity.id
_entity.type
_entity.pdbx_description
1 polymer ?
#
loop_
_entity_poly.entity_id
_entity_poly.type
_entity_poly.pdbx_seq_one_letter_code
_entity_poly.pdbx_strand_id
1 'polypeptide(L)'
;MGMLQALADIFTTNQKIEELSDSCLKECHFTLACDVRNPLYGPHGAAHIFGPQKGATPEMVCQLDERAKRFAQESARQMGKDLSQHPGAGAAGGLGYAFLQYFHTRMESGADLLLDLIHFDQQLQGADLVITGEGHADRQTLMGKLPERVLRRAQKQNIPVWLLAGQADDTARLFEAGFTKVDSITPKEMPLEEALQAETARRNIRKFIFEKLLSPT
;
A
#
# COMPACT_ATOMS: atom_id res chain seq x y z
N MET A 1 -7.76 -1.33 -18.06
CA MET A 1 -7.42 -0.64 -19.32
C MET A 1 -8.23 0.62 -19.60
N GLY A 2 -9.46 0.74 -19.13
CA GLY A 2 -10.34 1.87 -19.48
C GLY A 2 -9.88 3.26 -19.02
N MET A 3 -9.23 3.38 -17.89
CA MET A 3 -8.95 4.69 -17.27
C MET A 3 -7.79 5.43 -17.94
N LEU A 4 -6.67 4.75 -18.28
CA LEU A 4 -5.59 5.37 -19.04
C LEU A 4 -6.04 5.71 -20.47
N GLN A 5 -6.89 4.88 -21.08
CA GLN A 5 -7.45 5.15 -22.39
C GLN A 5 -8.42 6.33 -22.31
N ALA A 6 -9.32 6.38 -21.33
CA ALA A 6 -10.24 7.49 -21.14
C ALA A 6 -9.50 8.82 -20.85
N LEU A 7 -8.46 8.79 -20.03
CA LEU A 7 -7.61 9.97 -19.79
C LEU A 7 -6.89 10.40 -21.08
N ALA A 8 -6.31 9.45 -21.83
CA ALA A 8 -5.66 9.76 -23.11
C ALA A 8 -6.66 10.36 -24.12
N ASP A 9 -7.90 9.85 -24.16
CA ASP A 9 -8.93 10.33 -25.09
C ASP A 9 -9.47 11.72 -24.70
N ILE A 10 -9.58 12.02 -23.41
CA ILE A 10 -9.97 13.35 -22.90
C ILE A 10 -8.93 14.41 -23.26
N PHE A 11 -7.63 14.08 -23.23
CA PHE A 11 -6.54 15.01 -23.45
C PHE A 11 -6.06 15.13 -24.89
N THR A 12 -6.62 14.37 -25.83
CA THR A 12 -6.39 14.59 -27.28
C THR A 12 -7.12 15.80 -27.84
N THR A 13 -7.97 16.46 -27.07
CA THR A 13 -8.84 17.55 -27.55
C THR A 13 -8.34 18.96 -27.30
N ASN A 14 -7.05 19.22 -27.12
CA ASN A 14 -6.49 20.57 -26.93
C ASN A 14 -7.21 21.53 -25.94
N GLN A 15 -8.12 21.01 -25.12
CA GLN A 15 -8.73 21.79 -24.06
C GLN A 15 -7.73 21.95 -22.91
N LYS A 16 -7.57 23.18 -22.45
CA LYS A 16 -6.75 23.46 -21.29
C LYS A 16 -7.37 22.76 -20.09
N ILE A 17 -6.56 21.97 -19.40
CA ILE A 17 -6.97 21.21 -18.19
C ILE A 17 -7.55 22.15 -17.13
N GLU A 18 -7.08 23.40 -17.08
CA GLU A 18 -7.60 24.44 -16.20
C GLU A 18 -9.09 24.76 -16.44
N GLU A 19 -9.58 24.60 -17.66
CA GLU A 19 -10.98 24.85 -18.01
C GLU A 19 -11.90 23.71 -17.58
N LEU A 20 -11.33 22.51 -17.37
CA LEU A 20 -12.08 21.32 -16.96
C LEU A 20 -12.14 21.14 -15.43
N SER A 21 -11.30 21.87 -14.67
CA SER A 21 -11.32 21.77 -13.21
C SER A 21 -12.35 22.75 -12.64
N ASP A 22 -13.37 22.20 -11.97
CA ASP A 22 -14.29 22.98 -11.16
C ASP A 22 -13.49 23.82 -10.13
N SER A 23 -13.84 25.10 -10.00
CA SER A 23 -13.15 26.02 -9.09
C SER A 23 -13.08 25.51 -7.65
N CYS A 24 -14.09 24.77 -7.20
CA CYS A 24 -14.14 24.15 -5.89
C CYS A 24 -13.00 23.15 -5.66
N LEU A 25 -12.58 22.41 -6.69
CA LEU A 25 -11.52 21.40 -6.58
C LEU A 25 -10.13 22.02 -6.36
N LYS A 26 -9.94 23.28 -6.78
CA LYS A 26 -8.66 23.99 -6.57
C LYS A 26 -8.42 24.35 -5.10
N GLU A 27 -9.49 24.48 -4.31
CA GLU A 27 -9.42 24.77 -2.88
C GLU A 27 -9.32 23.51 -2.03
N CYS A 28 -9.57 22.35 -2.62
CA CYS A 28 -9.51 21.07 -1.92
C CYS A 28 -8.06 20.61 -1.69
N HIS A 29 -7.81 20.08 -0.50
CA HIS A 29 -6.59 19.34 -0.19
C HIS A 29 -6.89 17.85 -0.21
N PHE A 30 -6.19 17.11 -1.05
CA PHE A 30 -6.38 15.67 -1.21
C PHE A 30 -5.29 14.91 -0.47
N THR A 31 -5.66 13.89 0.29
CA THR A 31 -4.74 12.89 0.83
C THR A 31 -5.04 11.56 0.15
N LEU A 32 -4.07 11.02 -0.56
CA LEU A 32 -4.18 9.75 -1.26
C LEU A 32 -3.52 8.65 -0.45
N ALA A 33 -4.31 7.68 -0.01
CA ALA A 33 -3.81 6.44 0.55
C ALA A 33 -3.20 5.60 -0.58
N CYS A 34 -1.88 5.45 -0.59
CA CYS A 34 -1.16 4.79 -1.68
C CYS A 34 0.01 3.97 -1.15
N ASP A 35 -0.07 2.65 -1.30
CA ASP A 35 0.97 1.72 -0.86
C ASP A 35 1.95 1.31 -1.98
N VAL A 36 1.73 1.81 -3.22
CA VAL A 36 2.67 1.60 -4.33
C VAL A 36 3.55 2.83 -4.56
N ARG A 37 4.78 2.60 -4.98
CA ARG A 37 5.77 3.67 -5.20
C ARG A 37 6.16 3.84 -6.67
N ASN A 38 5.47 3.16 -7.57
CA ASN A 38 5.76 3.16 -8.99
C ASN A 38 5.53 4.53 -9.62
N PRO A 39 6.43 5.03 -10.47
CA PRO A 39 6.21 6.23 -11.27
C PRO A 39 5.12 6.00 -12.33
N LEU A 40 4.72 7.05 -13.01
CA LEU A 40 3.69 6.98 -14.04
C LEU A 40 4.12 6.11 -15.22
N TYR A 41 5.34 6.31 -15.74
CA TYR A 41 5.88 5.61 -16.90
C TYR A 41 7.35 5.19 -16.69
N GLY A 42 7.88 4.41 -17.63
CA GLY A 42 9.22 3.85 -17.62
C GLY A 42 9.26 2.40 -17.13
N PRO A 43 10.45 1.79 -17.00
CA PRO A 43 10.59 0.36 -16.70
C PRO A 43 9.90 -0.10 -15.42
N HIS A 44 9.74 0.83 -14.45
CA HIS A 44 9.03 0.61 -13.19
C HIS A 44 7.67 1.31 -13.15
N GLY A 45 7.22 1.83 -14.29
CA GLY A 45 5.97 2.57 -14.43
C GLY A 45 4.73 1.69 -14.40
N ALA A 46 3.57 2.36 -14.33
CA ALA A 46 2.28 1.69 -14.19
C ALA A 46 2.00 0.63 -15.26
N ALA A 47 2.33 0.91 -16.53
CA ALA A 47 2.07 -0.02 -17.63
C ALA A 47 2.90 -1.29 -17.51
N HIS A 48 4.20 -1.16 -17.24
CA HIS A 48 5.12 -2.29 -17.14
C HIS A 48 4.83 -3.18 -15.92
N ILE A 49 4.52 -2.59 -14.79
CA ILE A 49 4.33 -3.34 -13.52
C ILE A 49 2.93 -3.94 -13.41
N PHE A 50 1.90 -3.18 -13.78
CA PHE A 50 0.51 -3.59 -13.54
C PHE A 50 -0.23 -4.04 -14.80
N GLY A 51 0.32 -3.77 -16.00
CA GLY A 51 -0.30 -4.15 -17.28
C GLY A 51 -0.42 -5.65 -17.47
N PRO A 52 0.68 -6.44 -17.32
CA PRO A 52 0.67 -7.87 -17.61
C PRO A 52 -0.38 -8.64 -16.80
N GLN A 53 -0.49 -8.40 -15.49
CA GLN A 53 -1.50 -9.06 -14.65
C GLN A 53 -2.96 -8.70 -14.99
N LYS A 54 -3.14 -7.64 -15.79
CA LYS A 54 -4.45 -7.19 -16.31
C LYS A 54 -4.68 -7.60 -17.77
N GLY A 55 -3.83 -8.49 -18.30
CA GLY A 55 -3.96 -9.06 -19.62
C GLY A 55 -3.38 -8.22 -20.76
N ALA A 56 -2.52 -7.22 -20.45
CA ALA A 56 -1.83 -6.47 -21.50
C ALA A 56 -0.70 -7.31 -22.12
N THR A 57 -0.66 -7.33 -23.47
CA THR A 57 0.48 -7.92 -24.20
C THR A 57 1.72 -7.03 -24.09
N PRO A 58 2.94 -7.54 -24.36
CA PRO A 58 4.14 -6.71 -24.35
C PRO A 58 4.03 -5.46 -25.24
N GLU A 59 3.42 -5.60 -26.42
CA GLU A 59 3.20 -4.48 -27.34
C GLU A 59 2.24 -3.43 -26.75
N MET A 60 1.16 -3.89 -26.10
CA MET A 60 0.21 -3.02 -25.39
C MET A 60 0.87 -2.28 -24.23
N VAL A 61 1.75 -2.97 -23.48
CA VAL A 61 2.52 -2.35 -22.39
C VAL A 61 3.37 -1.19 -22.90
N CYS A 62 4.13 -1.43 -23.99
CA CYS A 62 4.96 -0.38 -24.62
C CYS A 62 4.11 0.80 -25.11
N GLN A 63 2.96 0.54 -25.73
CA GLN A 63 2.07 1.58 -26.21
C GLN A 63 1.46 2.41 -25.08
N LEU A 64 1.06 1.75 -23.97
CA LEU A 64 0.50 2.42 -22.81
C LEU A 64 1.55 3.27 -22.09
N ASP A 65 2.78 2.76 -21.98
CA ASP A 65 3.90 3.49 -21.37
C ASP A 65 4.23 4.76 -22.17
N GLU A 66 4.34 4.64 -23.49
CA GLU A 66 4.62 5.79 -24.37
C GLU A 66 3.48 6.83 -24.34
N ARG A 67 2.21 6.39 -24.26
CA ARG A 67 1.08 7.31 -24.09
C ARG A 67 1.14 8.04 -22.76
N ALA A 68 1.43 7.33 -21.66
CA ALA A 68 1.59 7.92 -20.33
C ALA A 68 2.71 8.97 -20.32
N LYS A 69 3.83 8.68 -20.99
CA LYS A 69 4.95 9.60 -21.13
C LYS A 69 4.58 10.86 -21.91
N ARG A 70 3.91 10.74 -23.05
CA ARG A 70 3.46 11.90 -23.85
C ARG A 70 2.48 12.74 -23.06
N PHE A 71 1.55 12.11 -22.36
CA PHE A 71 0.61 12.79 -21.50
C PHE A 71 1.32 13.60 -20.39
N ALA A 72 2.32 12.99 -19.72
CA ALA A 72 3.10 13.68 -18.71
C ALA A 72 3.85 14.90 -19.27
N GLN A 73 4.46 14.75 -20.44
CA GLN A 73 5.19 15.83 -21.11
C GLN A 73 4.28 17.02 -21.45
N GLU A 74 3.08 16.75 -21.97
CA GLU A 74 2.11 17.79 -22.27
C GLU A 74 1.59 18.48 -21.01
N SER A 75 1.26 17.69 -20.00
CA SER A 75 0.86 18.21 -18.69
C SER A 75 1.95 19.09 -18.04
N ALA A 76 3.21 18.66 -18.17
CA ALA A 76 4.34 19.42 -17.62
C ALA A 76 4.50 20.78 -18.31
N ARG A 77 4.29 20.84 -19.63
CA ARG A 77 4.32 22.11 -20.37
C ARG A 77 3.22 23.08 -19.90
N GLN A 78 2.02 22.56 -19.66
CA GLN A 78 0.89 23.36 -19.23
C GLN A 78 0.99 23.83 -17.78
N MET A 79 1.42 22.93 -16.88
CA MET A 79 1.44 23.18 -15.43
C MET A 79 2.77 23.76 -14.92
N GLY A 80 3.82 23.80 -15.75
CA GLY A 80 5.16 24.26 -15.35
C GLY A 80 5.88 23.36 -14.34
N LYS A 81 5.37 22.15 -14.10
CA LYS A 81 5.94 21.15 -13.19
C LYS A 81 5.72 19.73 -13.75
N ASP A 82 6.61 18.80 -13.43
CA ASP A 82 6.47 17.38 -13.78
C ASP A 82 6.57 16.50 -12.55
N LEU A 83 5.47 15.83 -12.19
CA LEU A 83 5.37 14.89 -11.09
C LEU A 83 5.22 13.44 -11.57
N SER A 84 5.51 13.16 -12.82
CA SER A 84 5.37 11.80 -13.41
C SER A 84 6.29 10.76 -12.76
N GLN A 85 7.44 11.19 -12.25
CA GLN A 85 8.41 10.31 -11.56
C GLN A 85 8.23 10.31 -10.04
N HIS A 86 7.23 11.02 -9.52
CA HIS A 86 6.93 11.00 -8.09
C HIS A 86 6.52 9.57 -7.66
N PRO A 87 7.03 9.07 -6.51
CA PRO A 87 6.58 7.78 -5.97
C PRO A 87 5.06 7.74 -5.82
N GLY A 88 4.43 6.75 -6.44
CA GLY A 88 2.98 6.61 -6.43
C GLY A 88 2.24 7.26 -7.62
N ALA A 89 2.92 8.01 -8.48
CA ALA A 89 2.31 8.57 -9.69
C ALA A 89 1.63 7.50 -10.57
N GLY A 90 2.20 6.28 -10.62
CA GLY A 90 1.64 5.15 -11.35
C GLY A 90 0.45 4.46 -10.67
N ALA A 91 0.10 4.84 -9.44
CA ALA A 91 -1.00 4.24 -8.70
C ALA A 91 -2.31 4.30 -9.49
N ALA A 92 -3.08 3.21 -9.42
CA ALA A 92 -4.35 3.06 -10.12
C ALA A 92 -4.26 3.41 -11.63
N GLY A 93 -3.11 3.06 -12.26
CA GLY A 93 -2.92 3.27 -13.70
C GLY A 93 -2.73 4.73 -14.11
N GLY A 94 -2.20 5.58 -13.23
CA GLY A 94 -1.93 6.99 -13.47
C GLY A 94 -2.88 7.96 -12.78
N LEU A 95 -3.89 7.46 -12.05
CA LEU A 95 -4.75 8.34 -11.24
C LEU A 95 -3.94 9.09 -10.18
N GLY A 96 -2.94 8.41 -9.57
CA GLY A 96 -1.99 9.04 -8.65
C GLY A 96 -1.31 10.26 -9.25
N TYR A 97 -0.84 10.15 -10.50
CA TYR A 97 -0.24 11.26 -11.24
C TYR A 97 -1.24 12.40 -11.44
N ALA A 98 -2.47 12.10 -11.86
CA ALA A 98 -3.47 13.11 -12.11
C ALA A 98 -3.73 13.97 -10.86
N PHE A 99 -3.87 13.34 -9.69
CA PHE A 99 -4.04 14.08 -8.45
C PHE A 99 -2.80 14.92 -8.09
N LEU A 100 -1.61 14.34 -8.16
CA LEU A 100 -0.36 15.05 -7.87
C LEU A 100 -0.11 16.23 -8.80
N GLN A 101 -0.42 16.07 -10.09
CA GLN A 101 -0.11 17.06 -11.13
C GLN A 101 -1.06 18.25 -11.08
N TYR A 102 -2.35 18.00 -10.84
CA TYR A 102 -3.40 19.01 -11.04
C TYR A 102 -4.02 19.56 -9.76
N PHE A 103 -3.85 18.86 -8.63
CA PHE A 103 -4.47 19.26 -7.36
C PHE A 103 -3.45 19.43 -6.24
N HIS A 104 -3.89 20.04 -5.15
CA HIS A 104 -3.13 20.07 -3.90
C HIS A 104 -3.20 18.70 -3.22
N THR A 105 -2.26 17.85 -3.58
CA THR A 105 -2.28 16.44 -3.19
C THR A 105 -1.02 16.04 -2.44
N ARG A 106 -1.19 15.29 -1.37
CA ARG A 106 -0.13 14.53 -0.69
C ARG A 106 -0.43 13.03 -0.81
N MET A 107 0.62 12.23 -0.94
CA MET A 107 0.53 10.77 -0.88
C MET A 107 1.03 10.28 0.46
N GLU A 108 0.27 9.38 1.06
CA GLU A 108 0.60 8.72 2.30
C GLU A 108 0.37 7.22 2.19
N SER A 109 1.10 6.42 2.98
CA SER A 109 0.79 5.01 3.13
C SER A 109 -0.64 4.84 3.67
N GLY A 110 -1.41 3.93 3.08
CA GLY A 110 -2.76 3.64 3.57
C GLY A 110 -2.76 3.17 5.02
N ALA A 111 -1.75 2.39 5.40
CA ALA A 111 -1.59 1.94 6.78
C ALA A 111 -1.31 3.11 7.74
N ASP A 112 -0.39 4.03 7.38
CA ASP A 112 -0.10 5.19 8.22
C ASP A 112 -1.31 6.11 8.36
N LEU A 113 -2.00 6.40 7.25
CA LEU A 113 -3.22 7.21 7.26
C LEU A 113 -4.29 6.62 8.17
N LEU A 114 -4.50 5.30 8.10
CA LEU A 114 -5.47 4.62 8.96
C LEU A 114 -5.07 4.69 10.45
N LEU A 115 -3.80 4.45 10.75
CA LEU A 115 -3.28 4.53 12.12
C LEU A 115 -3.42 5.95 12.69
N ASP A 116 -3.22 7.00 11.87
CA ASP A 116 -3.42 8.38 12.28
C ASP A 116 -4.91 8.69 12.55
N LEU A 117 -5.80 8.25 11.64
CA LEU A 117 -7.25 8.47 11.78
C LEU A 117 -7.83 7.84 13.05
N ILE A 118 -7.32 6.67 13.46
CA ILE A 118 -7.76 6.03 14.72
C ILE A 118 -6.98 6.52 15.94
N HIS A 119 -6.12 7.52 15.79
CA HIS A 119 -5.26 8.03 16.86
C HIS A 119 -4.44 6.93 17.55
N PHE A 120 -3.87 6.03 16.76
CA PHE A 120 -3.20 4.83 17.25
C PHE A 120 -2.08 5.14 18.25
N ASP A 121 -1.27 6.18 18.02
CA ASP A 121 -0.18 6.57 18.92
C ASP A 121 -0.70 6.96 20.32
N GLN A 122 -1.93 7.47 20.44
CA GLN A 122 -2.55 7.76 21.72
C GLN A 122 -3.04 6.48 22.39
N GLN A 123 -3.56 5.53 21.62
CA GLN A 123 -4.02 4.24 22.14
C GLN A 123 -2.86 3.35 22.64
N LEU A 124 -1.65 3.61 22.17
CA LEU A 124 -0.44 2.92 22.66
C LEU A 124 -0.05 3.34 24.07
N GLN A 125 -0.50 4.49 24.56
CA GLN A 125 -0.10 5.00 25.89
C GLN A 125 -0.55 4.03 26.99
N GLY A 126 0.42 3.55 27.75
CA GLY A 126 0.17 2.61 28.86
C GLY A 126 -0.05 1.16 28.41
N ALA A 127 0.16 0.84 27.15
CA ALA A 127 0.14 -0.54 26.69
C ALA A 127 1.46 -1.24 27.04
N ASP A 128 1.36 -2.45 27.59
CA ASP A 128 2.52 -3.31 27.89
C ASP A 128 2.97 -4.13 26.70
N LEU A 129 2.08 -4.38 25.74
CA LEU A 129 2.32 -5.21 24.57
C LEU A 129 1.38 -4.81 23.43
N VAL A 130 1.90 -4.75 22.22
CA VAL A 130 1.11 -4.66 21.00
C VAL A 130 1.13 -6.00 20.28
N ILE A 131 -0.04 -6.48 19.89
CA ILE A 131 -0.19 -7.66 19.05
C ILE A 131 -0.68 -7.19 17.67
N THR A 132 0.07 -7.52 16.64
CA THR A 132 -0.32 -7.27 15.24
C THR A 132 -0.29 -8.57 14.46
N GLY A 133 -0.91 -8.59 13.27
CA GLY A 133 -0.94 -9.82 12.50
C GLY A 133 -1.21 -9.64 11.02
N GLU A 134 -0.90 -10.69 10.28
CA GLU A 134 -1.20 -10.81 8.85
C GLU A 134 -1.35 -12.28 8.43
N GLY A 135 -1.76 -12.51 7.19
CA GLY A 135 -1.93 -13.88 6.68
C GLY A 135 -0.61 -14.63 6.53
N HIS A 136 0.41 -13.97 5.97
CA HIS A 136 1.73 -14.55 5.77
C HIS A 136 2.79 -13.49 6.07
N ALA A 137 3.60 -13.76 7.08
CA ALA A 137 4.70 -12.91 7.51
C ALA A 137 6.03 -13.38 6.90
N ASP A 138 6.66 -12.51 6.13
CA ASP A 138 7.94 -12.73 5.48
C ASP A 138 8.71 -11.38 5.34
N ARG A 139 9.75 -11.36 4.51
CA ARG A 139 10.49 -10.13 4.21
C ARG A 139 9.60 -9.01 3.64
N GLN A 140 8.50 -9.34 2.99
CA GLN A 140 7.59 -8.33 2.42
C GLN A 140 6.79 -7.61 3.51
N THR A 141 6.63 -8.22 4.69
CA THR A 141 6.07 -7.58 5.88
C THR A 141 6.80 -6.26 6.20
N LEU A 142 8.13 -6.25 6.01
CA LEU A 142 9.02 -5.10 6.26
C LEU A 142 9.06 -4.09 5.11
N MET A 143 8.24 -4.27 4.08
CA MET A 143 8.18 -3.38 2.91
C MET A 143 7.02 -2.36 3.02
N GLY A 144 6.65 -1.98 4.22
CA GLY A 144 5.63 -0.97 4.47
C GLY A 144 4.22 -1.51 4.70
N LYS A 145 4.06 -2.81 4.91
CA LYS A 145 2.77 -3.40 5.29
C LYS A 145 2.36 -2.99 6.71
N LEU A 146 1.08 -3.18 7.05
CA LEU A 146 0.53 -2.78 8.34
C LEU A 146 1.34 -3.24 9.56
N PRO A 147 1.80 -4.51 9.67
CA PRO A 147 2.56 -4.93 10.84
C PRO A 147 3.86 -4.15 11.05
N GLU A 148 4.55 -3.78 9.96
CA GLU A 148 5.76 -2.96 10.04
C GLU A 148 5.45 -1.53 10.49
N ARG A 149 4.34 -0.93 10.04
CA ARG A 149 3.91 0.39 10.48
C ARG A 149 3.54 0.40 11.96
N VAL A 150 2.81 -0.61 12.40
CA VAL A 150 2.49 -0.82 13.84
C VAL A 150 3.76 -0.96 14.66
N LEU A 151 4.72 -1.78 14.20
CA LEU A 151 6.01 -1.95 14.87
C LEU A 151 6.73 -0.63 15.05
N ARG A 152 6.86 0.17 14.00
CA ARG A 152 7.55 1.48 14.05
C ARG A 152 6.89 2.45 15.03
N ARG A 153 5.56 2.44 15.11
CA ARG A 153 4.81 3.29 16.04
C ARG A 153 5.04 2.85 17.49
N ALA A 154 4.95 1.55 17.75
CA ALA A 154 5.17 0.98 19.08
C ALA A 154 6.62 1.18 19.56
N GLN A 155 7.61 1.03 18.68
CA GLN A 155 9.03 1.27 18.98
C GLN A 155 9.32 2.70 19.46
N LYS A 156 8.62 3.72 18.94
CA LYS A 156 8.76 5.11 19.40
C LYS A 156 8.38 5.28 20.87
N GLN A 157 7.56 4.39 21.39
CA GLN A 157 7.10 4.40 22.79
C GLN A 157 7.73 3.25 23.61
N ASN A 158 8.71 2.53 23.04
CA ASN A 158 9.38 1.39 23.67
C ASN A 158 8.44 0.24 24.04
N ILE A 159 7.36 0.05 23.30
CA ILE A 159 6.39 -1.01 23.55
C ILE A 159 6.76 -2.23 22.71
N PRO A 160 6.87 -3.42 23.32
CA PRO A 160 7.16 -4.67 22.60
C PRO A 160 6.03 -5.03 21.64
N VAL A 161 6.39 -5.61 20.50
CA VAL A 161 5.41 -5.99 19.47
C VAL A 161 5.51 -7.49 19.18
N TRP A 162 4.39 -8.16 19.28
CA TRP A 162 4.22 -9.55 18.91
C TRP A 162 3.51 -9.66 17.57
N LEU A 163 4.15 -10.30 16.61
CA LEU A 163 3.58 -10.59 15.30
C LEU A 163 2.97 -11.99 15.29
N LEU A 164 1.67 -12.06 15.04
CA LEU A 164 0.94 -13.30 14.82
C LEU A 164 0.60 -13.43 13.34
N ALA A 165 1.01 -14.51 12.69
CA ALA A 165 0.71 -14.73 11.29
C ALA A 165 -0.01 -16.07 11.06
N GLY A 166 -0.75 -16.18 9.99
CA GLY A 166 -1.22 -17.47 9.54
C GLY A 166 -0.05 -18.41 9.30
N GLN A 167 0.96 -17.93 8.60
CA GLN A 167 2.26 -18.58 8.41
C GLN A 167 3.37 -17.54 8.53
N ALA A 168 4.52 -17.90 9.09
CA ALA A 168 5.68 -17.03 9.21
C ALA A 168 6.93 -17.70 8.66
N ASP A 169 7.57 -17.04 7.71
CA ASP A 169 8.84 -17.43 7.11
C ASP A 169 9.90 -16.35 7.36
N ASP A 170 11.19 -16.68 7.18
CA ASP A 170 12.31 -15.74 7.35
C ASP A 170 12.23 -14.92 8.66
N THR A 171 11.86 -15.58 9.74
CA THR A 171 11.59 -14.96 11.05
C THR A 171 12.80 -14.21 11.61
N ALA A 172 14.03 -14.61 11.23
CA ALA A 172 15.26 -13.93 11.66
C ALA A 172 15.23 -12.43 11.30
N ARG A 173 14.83 -12.07 10.09
CA ARG A 173 14.72 -10.68 9.65
C ARG A 173 13.62 -9.92 10.38
N LEU A 174 12.55 -10.59 10.73
CA LEU A 174 11.46 -9.97 11.50
C LEU A 174 11.94 -9.63 12.92
N PHE A 175 12.73 -10.49 13.55
CA PHE A 175 13.37 -10.19 14.84
C PHE A 175 14.40 -9.08 14.73
N GLU A 176 15.24 -9.08 13.69
CA GLU A 176 16.19 -7.98 13.41
C GLU A 176 15.50 -6.63 13.22
N ALA A 177 14.30 -6.61 12.65
CA ALA A 177 13.51 -5.40 12.51
C ALA A 177 12.93 -4.90 13.84
N GLY A 178 12.88 -5.76 14.88
CA GLY A 178 12.49 -5.40 16.23
C GLY A 178 11.18 -6.01 16.74
N PHE A 179 10.59 -6.96 16.03
CA PHE A 179 9.51 -7.77 16.62
C PHE A 179 10.08 -8.57 17.77
N THR A 180 9.45 -8.48 18.95
CA THR A 180 9.90 -9.21 20.14
C THR A 180 9.48 -10.67 20.11
N LYS A 181 8.42 -10.96 19.37
CA LYS A 181 7.92 -12.32 19.17
C LYS A 181 7.28 -12.43 17.80
N VAL A 182 7.47 -13.58 17.15
CA VAL A 182 6.87 -13.93 15.86
C VAL A 182 6.40 -15.36 15.92
N ASP A 183 5.10 -15.56 15.76
CA ASP A 183 4.52 -16.90 15.81
C ASP A 183 3.55 -17.15 14.66
N SER A 184 3.53 -18.41 14.20
CA SER A 184 2.53 -18.92 13.26
C SER A 184 1.38 -19.56 14.03
N ILE A 185 0.14 -19.19 13.71
CA ILE A 185 -1.06 -19.77 14.32
C ILE A 185 -1.54 -21.02 13.59
N THR A 186 -1.07 -21.26 12.38
CA THR A 186 -1.43 -22.43 11.58
C THR A 186 -0.51 -23.60 11.92
N PRO A 187 -1.04 -24.77 12.32
CA PRO A 187 -0.25 -25.98 12.47
C PRO A 187 0.48 -26.32 11.17
N LYS A 188 1.75 -26.76 11.28
CA LYS A 188 2.61 -27.04 10.12
C LYS A 188 2.02 -28.04 9.12
N GLU A 189 1.21 -28.97 9.60
CA GLU A 189 0.64 -30.04 8.78
C GLU A 189 -0.73 -29.70 8.22
N MET A 190 -1.28 -28.52 8.54
CA MET A 190 -2.60 -28.10 8.08
C MET A 190 -2.54 -27.60 6.63
N PRO A 191 -3.35 -28.14 5.71
CA PRO A 191 -3.44 -27.66 4.34
C PRO A 191 -3.85 -26.19 4.29
N LEU A 192 -3.30 -25.43 3.33
CA LEU A 192 -3.60 -24.00 3.18
C LEU A 192 -5.09 -23.74 2.97
N GLU A 193 -5.77 -24.57 2.18
CA GLU A 193 -7.21 -24.43 1.93
C GLU A 193 -8.04 -24.55 3.22
N GLU A 194 -7.65 -25.41 4.15
CA GLU A 194 -8.28 -25.52 5.46
C GLU A 194 -7.93 -24.33 6.35
N ALA A 195 -6.67 -23.90 6.34
CA ALA A 195 -6.20 -22.77 7.14
C ALA A 195 -6.89 -21.45 6.77
N LEU A 196 -7.24 -21.26 5.48
CA LEU A 196 -7.94 -20.09 4.97
C LEU A 196 -9.43 -20.03 5.31
N GLN A 197 -10.01 -21.11 5.82
CA GLN A 197 -11.39 -21.10 6.27
C GLN A 197 -11.55 -20.25 7.53
N ALA A 198 -12.52 -19.36 7.54
CA ALA A 198 -12.73 -18.40 8.62
C ALA A 198 -12.88 -19.07 10.00
N GLU A 199 -13.63 -20.17 10.08
CA GLU A 199 -13.82 -20.92 11.34
C GLU A 199 -12.54 -21.59 11.81
N THR A 200 -11.74 -22.14 10.90
CA THR A 200 -10.43 -22.72 11.21
C THR A 200 -9.47 -21.67 11.71
N ALA A 201 -9.39 -20.53 11.03
CA ALA A 201 -8.54 -19.41 11.45
C ALA A 201 -8.93 -18.90 12.85
N ARG A 202 -10.23 -18.70 13.11
CA ARG A 202 -10.73 -18.31 14.45
C ARG A 202 -10.38 -19.33 15.52
N ARG A 203 -10.56 -20.62 15.24
CA ARG A 203 -10.21 -21.70 16.16
C ARG A 203 -8.72 -21.71 16.47
N ASN A 204 -7.88 -21.58 15.45
CA ASN A 204 -6.43 -21.56 15.61
C ASN A 204 -5.98 -20.34 16.43
N ILE A 205 -6.50 -19.14 16.17
CA ILE A 205 -6.21 -17.94 16.95
C ILE A 205 -6.62 -18.15 18.42
N ARG A 206 -7.84 -18.61 18.68
CA ARG A 206 -8.32 -18.84 20.05
C ARG A 206 -7.45 -19.84 20.80
N LYS A 207 -7.15 -20.97 20.18
CA LYS A 207 -6.28 -21.99 20.78
C LYS A 207 -4.91 -21.43 21.12
N PHE A 208 -4.30 -20.73 20.16
CA PHE A 208 -2.98 -20.14 20.31
C PHE A 208 -2.93 -19.12 21.47
N ILE A 209 -3.88 -18.19 21.50
CA ILE A 209 -3.96 -17.17 22.56
C ILE A 209 -4.17 -17.82 23.93
N PHE A 210 -5.05 -18.82 24.01
CA PHE A 210 -5.30 -19.53 25.26
C PHE A 210 -4.03 -20.21 25.78
N GLU A 211 -3.32 -20.94 24.92
CA GLU A 211 -2.10 -21.69 25.30
C GLU A 211 -0.91 -20.76 25.63
N LYS A 212 -0.79 -19.60 24.98
CA LYS A 212 0.41 -18.75 25.07
C LYS A 212 0.28 -17.53 25.97
N LEU A 213 -0.94 -17.03 26.19
CA LEU A 213 -1.19 -15.83 26.99
C LEU A 213 -1.98 -16.10 28.27
N LEU A 214 -2.87 -17.08 28.26
CA LEU A 214 -3.81 -17.31 29.35
C LEU A 214 -3.49 -18.54 30.17
N SER A 215 -2.66 -19.45 29.67
CA SER A 215 -2.21 -20.60 30.49
C SER A 215 -1.11 -20.13 31.45
N PRO A 216 -1.26 -20.33 32.75
CA PRO A 216 -0.19 -20.06 33.70
C PRO A 216 1.02 -20.96 33.39
N THR A 217 2.19 -20.33 33.27
CA THR A 217 3.50 -21.01 33.20
C THR A 217 3.78 -21.75 34.50
#